data_409656b39953bd4d1715efa8d9ac51c4
#
_entry.id   409656b39953bd4d1715efa8d9ac51c4
#
_cell.length_a   1.000
_cell.length_b   1.000
_cell.length_c   1.000
_cell.angle_alpha   90.00
_cell.angle_beta   90.00
_cell.angle_gamma   90.00
#
_symmetry.space_group_name_H-M   'P 1'
#
loop_
_entity.id
_entity.type
_entity.pdbx_description
1 polymer ?
#
loop_
_entity_poly.entity_id
_entity_poly.type
_entity_poly.pdbx_seq_one_letter_code
_entity_poly.pdbx_strand_id
1 'polypeptide(L)'
;MAWALMLSSLPVGLAFGASDTCSNLGALPAVVEVGEGLQQNLQSPVAITRLAIGDPKIADVHLNGDRAFLLTGVASGATSLMVWTRCSSAPRQSMVFVKGKASSSLTSMALSPSDDPSLPSQVQTDIRFVEVSRTKLKEASTSIFGGTRNFLFGSPRTAGMSLPLDNESFNIGIGGGRFSAVINALERSGFAYTLARPSLVAMSGHSATFLAGGEVPIPVPSAGSDTISIEYKEFGIRLTLTPTVIDRTRISLKVAPEVSELDYANALQVEGIQVPALTVRRTDTTVSLADGESFVISGLISNNNRSTISKFPGLGDIPILGAFFRDSNVSREEKELLMIVTPHLVQPLAANARLPSLPGEKLRTYDPNWYRLYFLENGNFDRRTGLSQ
;
A
#
# COMPACT_ATOMS: atom_id res chain seq x y z
N MET A 1 46.11 34.52 76.58
CA MET A 1 45.97 35.96 76.41
C MET A 1 46.23 36.30 74.96
N ALA A 2 45.20 36.48 74.18
CA ALA A 2 45.22 37.17 72.87
C ALA A 2 43.76 37.46 72.46
N TRP A 3 43.42 38.69 72.42
CA TRP A 3 42.11 39.19 72.00
C TRP A 3 42.02 39.19 70.46
N ALA A 4 40.94 38.63 69.90
CA ALA A 4 40.61 38.74 68.50
C ALA A 4 39.45 39.72 68.30
N LEU A 5 39.72 40.82 67.59
CA LEU A 5 38.76 41.82 67.15
C LEU A 5 37.88 41.22 66.02
N MET A 6 36.54 41.18 66.22
CA MET A 6 35.58 40.97 65.17
C MET A 6 35.34 42.28 64.43
N LEU A 7 35.63 42.26 63.09
CA LEU A 7 35.16 43.26 62.13
C LEU A 7 33.91 42.74 61.45
N SER A 8 32.75 43.35 61.69
CA SER A 8 31.52 43.13 61.02
C SER A 8 31.50 43.83 59.64
N SER A 9 31.57 43.12 58.53
CA SER A 9 31.38 43.67 57.22
C SER A 9 29.89 43.56 56.82
N LEU A 10 29.24 44.72 56.67
CA LEU A 10 27.95 44.89 56.06
C LEU A 10 28.01 44.57 54.51
N PRO A 11 27.14 43.79 53.93
CA PRO A 11 27.08 43.66 52.46
C PRO A 11 26.33 44.86 51.88
N VAL A 12 27.06 45.69 51.11
CA VAL A 12 26.47 46.70 50.21
C VAL A 12 25.77 45.96 49.09
N GLY A 13 24.44 45.91 49.09
CA GLY A 13 23.64 45.43 48.00
C GLY A 13 23.78 46.39 46.82
N LEU A 14 24.50 45.96 45.79
CA LEU A 14 24.44 46.56 44.43
C LEU A 14 23.11 46.25 43.81
N ALA A 15 22.19 47.20 43.75
CA ALA A 15 21.03 47.21 42.92
C ALA A 15 21.51 47.30 41.46
N PHE A 16 21.54 46.15 40.71
CA PHE A 16 21.66 46.16 39.28
C PHE A 16 20.37 46.73 38.70
N GLY A 17 20.37 48.00 38.38
CA GLY A 17 19.41 48.60 37.49
C GLY A 17 19.58 47.90 36.12
N ALA A 18 18.54 47.19 35.67
CA ALA A 18 18.50 46.66 34.33
C ALA A 18 18.55 47.83 33.34
N SER A 19 19.75 48.08 32.76
CA SER A 19 19.88 49.00 31.64
C SER A 19 19.17 48.44 30.45
N ASP A 20 18.09 49.11 29.96
CA ASP A 20 17.44 48.84 28.71
C ASP A 20 18.45 48.98 27.56
N THR A 21 19.08 47.92 27.15
CA THR A 21 20.01 47.90 26.01
C THR A 21 19.20 47.95 24.73
N CYS A 22 19.13 49.11 24.08
CA CYS A 22 18.47 49.32 22.81
C CYS A 22 19.13 48.59 21.62
N SER A 23 20.17 47.80 21.86
CA SER A 23 20.88 47.05 20.83
C SER A 23 20.14 45.82 20.28
N ASN A 24 19.09 45.32 20.94
CA ASN A 24 18.35 44.11 20.56
C ASN A 24 16.92 44.40 20.09
N LEU A 25 16.76 45.33 19.15
CA LEU A 25 15.46 45.68 18.54
C LEU A 25 14.88 44.62 17.58
N GLY A 26 15.54 43.45 17.38
CA GLY A 26 15.22 42.46 16.38
C GLY A 26 14.11 41.45 16.70
N ALA A 27 13.51 41.47 17.88
CA ALA A 27 12.73 40.32 18.38
C ALA A 27 11.21 40.33 18.07
N LEU A 28 10.66 41.36 17.42
CA LEU A 28 9.27 41.27 16.97
C LEU A 28 9.22 40.63 15.57
N PRO A 29 8.46 39.52 15.38
CA PRO A 29 8.34 38.87 14.07
C PRO A 29 7.66 39.80 13.06
N ALA A 30 8.14 39.77 11.82
CA ALA A 30 7.56 40.56 10.73
C ALA A 30 6.12 40.13 10.39
N VAL A 31 5.77 38.88 10.69
CA VAL A 31 4.45 38.28 10.48
C VAL A 31 4.04 37.61 11.80
N VAL A 32 2.80 37.88 12.22
CA VAL A 32 2.16 37.24 13.37
C VAL A 32 0.86 36.58 12.89
N GLU A 33 0.69 35.33 13.17
CA GLU A 33 -0.54 34.57 12.87
C GLU A 33 -1.29 34.28 14.17
N VAL A 34 -2.58 34.57 14.20
CA VAL A 34 -3.46 34.27 15.33
C VAL A 34 -4.77 33.66 14.81
N GLY A 35 -5.36 32.72 15.55
CA GLY A 35 -6.68 32.17 15.20
C GLY A 35 -7.82 33.09 15.64
N GLU A 36 -8.93 33.06 14.91
CA GLU A 36 -10.17 33.76 15.28
C GLU A 36 -10.67 33.28 16.64
N GLY A 37 -10.88 34.18 17.58
CA GLY A 37 -11.26 33.91 18.97
C GLY A 37 -10.12 33.52 19.88
N LEU A 38 -8.86 33.41 19.38
CA LEU A 38 -7.69 33.09 20.18
C LEU A 38 -6.90 34.35 20.55
N GLN A 39 -6.16 34.24 21.67
CA GLN A 39 -5.29 35.29 22.19
C GLN A 39 -3.86 34.79 22.20
N GLN A 40 -2.94 35.65 21.78
CA GLN A 40 -1.50 35.37 21.80
C GLN A 40 -0.77 36.45 22.59
N ASN A 41 0.01 36.04 23.57
CA ASN A 41 0.84 36.97 24.34
C ASN A 41 2.20 37.12 23.66
N LEU A 42 2.52 38.34 23.22
CA LEU A 42 3.78 38.68 22.58
C LEU A 42 4.63 39.57 23.51
N GLN A 43 5.91 39.20 23.63
CA GLN A 43 6.87 39.90 24.47
C GLN A 43 7.84 40.73 23.63
N SER A 44 8.14 41.91 24.08
CA SER A 44 9.16 42.80 23.52
C SER A 44 10.37 42.89 24.47
N PRO A 45 11.61 42.82 23.98
CA PRO A 45 12.79 43.00 24.80
C PRO A 45 12.91 44.39 25.38
N VAL A 46 12.19 45.36 24.81
CA VAL A 46 12.21 46.78 25.15
C VAL A 46 10.84 47.26 25.56
N ALA A 47 10.77 48.22 26.49
CA ALA A 47 9.50 48.77 26.94
C ALA A 47 8.70 49.40 25.77
N ILE A 48 7.42 49.01 25.67
CA ILE A 48 6.47 49.46 24.67
C ILE A 48 5.82 50.75 25.17
N THR A 49 5.80 51.76 24.31
CA THR A 49 5.21 53.06 24.65
C THR A 49 3.80 53.23 24.05
N ARG A 50 3.55 52.61 22.89
CA ARG A 50 2.26 52.71 22.20
C ARG A 50 2.07 51.49 21.26
N LEU A 51 0.82 51.03 21.11
CA LEU A 51 0.38 50.04 20.15
C LEU A 51 -0.75 50.64 19.28
N ALA A 52 -0.80 50.22 18.03
CA ALA A 52 -1.91 50.54 17.14
C ALA A 52 -2.14 49.36 16.17
N ILE A 53 -3.40 49.04 15.90
CA ILE A 53 -3.85 48.05 14.93
C ILE A 53 -4.51 48.75 13.76
N GLY A 54 -4.29 48.24 12.55
CA GLY A 54 -4.82 48.87 11.34
C GLY A 54 -6.34 48.69 11.18
N ASP A 55 -6.85 47.52 11.46
CA ASP A 55 -8.29 47.22 11.46
C ASP A 55 -8.70 46.46 12.73
N PRO A 56 -9.41 47.11 13.67
CA PRO A 56 -9.85 46.49 14.91
C PRO A 56 -10.97 45.46 14.73
N LYS A 57 -11.60 45.37 13.53
CA LYS A 57 -12.56 44.33 13.22
C LYS A 57 -11.88 42.98 12.92
N ILE A 58 -10.60 42.98 12.52
CA ILE A 58 -9.85 41.82 12.20
C ILE A 58 -9.05 41.32 13.42
N ALA A 59 -8.34 42.21 14.10
CA ALA A 59 -7.61 41.91 15.30
C ALA A 59 -7.64 43.06 16.30
N ASP A 60 -7.52 42.76 17.59
CA ASP A 60 -7.44 43.74 18.68
C ASP A 60 -6.16 43.51 19.48
N VAL A 61 -5.64 44.59 20.07
CA VAL A 61 -4.38 44.57 20.81
C VAL A 61 -4.46 45.34 22.11
N HIS A 62 -4.06 44.70 23.22
CA HIS A 62 -4.01 45.28 24.55
C HIS A 62 -2.62 45.17 25.19
N LEU A 63 -2.15 46.23 25.84
CA LEU A 63 -0.92 46.16 26.62
C LEU A 63 -1.12 45.29 27.85
N ASN A 64 -0.17 44.37 28.07
CA ASN A 64 -0.11 43.50 29.22
C ASN A 64 1.23 43.72 29.96
N GLY A 65 1.32 44.86 30.65
CA GLY A 65 2.58 45.35 31.29
C GLY A 65 3.42 46.18 30.33
N ASP A 66 4.64 46.51 30.76
CA ASP A 66 5.54 47.43 30.02
C ASP A 66 6.23 46.80 28.79
N ARG A 67 6.32 45.48 28.75
CA ARG A 67 7.09 44.74 27.71
C ARG A 67 6.31 43.62 27.04
N ALA A 68 5.01 43.49 27.29
CA ALA A 68 4.18 42.48 26.68
C ALA A 68 2.87 43.09 26.22
N PHE A 69 2.28 42.48 25.19
CA PHE A 69 0.95 42.81 24.71
C PHE A 69 0.20 41.56 24.28
N LEU A 70 -1.08 41.62 24.44
CA LEU A 70 -2.02 40.56 24.05
C LEU A 70 -2.65 40.92 22.74
N LEU A 71 -2.48 40.07 21.74
CA LEU A 71 -3.08 40.15 20.41
C LEU A 71 -4.25 39.17 20.35
N THR A 72 -5.45 39.65 20.02
CA THR A 72 -6.69 38.87 19.92
C THR A 72 -7.16 38.85 18.46
N GLY A 73 -7.36 37.66 17.89
CA GLY A 73 -7.99 37.51 16.57
C GLY A 73 -9.51 37.69 16.68
N VAL A 74 -10.08 38.66 16.00
CA VAL A 74 -11.52 38.99 16.05
C VAL A 74 -12.27 38.35 14.87
N ALA A 75 -11.77 38.51 13.64
CA ALA A 75 -12.33 37.95 12.42
C ALA A 75 -11.22 37.57 11.45
N SER A 76 -11.47 36.57 10.60
CA SER A 76 -10.50 36.14 9.58
C SER A 76 -10.14 37.27 8.60
N GLY A 77 -8.83 37.49 8.39
CA GLY A 77 -8.32 38.52 7.52
C GLY A 77 -6.88 38.88 7.80
N ALA A 78 -6.40 39.95 7.18
CA ALA A 78 -5.04 40.47 7.40
C ALA A 78 -5.10 41.94 7.79
N THR A 79 -4.30 42.33 8.78
CA THR A 79 -4.17 43.71 9.24
C THR A 79 -2.74 44.03 9.61
N SER A 80 -2.41 45.31 9.87
CA SER A 80 -1.07 45.74 10.33
C SER A 80 -1.08 46.09 11.80
N LEU A 81 -0.05 45.64 12.51
CA LEU A 81 0.26 46.02 13.89
C LEU A 81 1.45 46.98 13.91
N MET A 82 1.31 48.13 14.57
CA MET A 82 2.36 49.10 14.77
C MET A 82 2.73 49.15 16.26
N VAL A 83 4.01 48.98 16.55
CA VAL A 83 4.56 48.96 17.90
C VAL A 83 5.61 50.08 18.06
N TRP A 84 5.37 51.04 18.96
CA TRP A 84 6.33 52.05 19.36
C TRP A 84 7.02 51.59 20.64
N THR A 85 8.32 51.69 20.65
CA THR A 85 9.14 51.34 21.80
C THR A 85 9.91 52.55 22.35
N ARG A 86 10.38 52.48 23.57
CA ARG A 86 11.14 53.57 24.18
C ARG A 86 12.46 53.85 23.44
N CYS A 87 12.97 52.92 22.67
CA CYS A 87 14.25 53.05 21.97
C CYS A 87 14.17 53.62 20.54
N SER A 88 12.95 53.78 19.95
CA SER A 88 12.79 54.29 18.60
C SER A 88 11.55 55.15 18.47
N SER A 89 11.70 56.33 17.85
CA SER A 89 10.57 57.22 17.51
C SER A 89 9.75 56.70 16.34
N ALA A 90 10.32 55.86 15.47
CA ALA A 90 9.63 55.21 14.36
C ALA A 90 8.95 53.95 14.85
N PRO A 91 7.68 53.68 14.45
CA PRO A 91 6.98 52.44 14.77
C PRO A 91 7.61 51.27 14.03
N ARG A 92 7.61 50.08 14.64
CA ARG A 92 7.82 48.82 13.96
C ARG A 92 6.48 48.31 13.48
N GLN A 93 6.44 47.91 12.22
CA GLN A 93 5.26 47.33 11.60
C GLN A 93 5.41 45.79 11.50
N SER A 94 4.38 45.06 11.91
CA SER A 94 4.22 43.66 11.73
C SER A 94 2.89 43.38 11.01
N MET A 95 2.85 42.41 10.11
CA MET A 95 1.59 41.94 9.50
C MET A 95 0.95 40.91 10.42
N VAL A 96 -0.33 41.11 10.69
CA VAL A 96 -1.16 40.15 11.46
C VAL A 96 -2.11 39.45 10.55
N PHE A 97 -2.04 38.13 10.53
CA PHE A 97 -2.99 37.27 9.82
C PHE A 97 -3.88 36.55 10.83
N VAL A 98 -5.19 36.76 10.74
CA VAL A 98 -6.17 36.05 11.54
C VAL A 98 -6.76 34.94 10.71
N LYS A 99 -6.52 33.69 11.15
CA LYS A 99 -7.06 32.47 10.52
C LYS A 99 -8.48 32.22 11.03
N GLY A 100 -9.41 31.85 10.15
CA GLY A 100 -10.78 31.51 10.54
C GLY A 100 -10.88 30.30 11.46
N LYS A 101 -12.02 30.10 12.13
CA LYS A 101 -12.28 29.06 13.13
C LYS A 101 -11.93 27.64 12.67
N ALA A 102 -12.11 27.33 11.39
CA ALA A 102 -11.76 26.04 10.82
C ALA A 102 -10.26 25.76 10.78
N SER A 103 -9.41 26.83 10.81
CA SER A 103 -7.96 26.72 10.80
C SER A 103 -7.34 26.82 12.20
N SER A 104 -8.10 27.32 13.19
CA SER A 104 -7.59 27.56 14.56
C SER A 104 -7.44 26.28 15.38
N SER A 105 -8.16 25.21 15.04
CA SER A 105 -8.00 23.91 15.68
C SER A 105 -6.67 23.20 15.34
N LEU A 106 -5.97 23.67 14.31
CA LEU A 106 -4.70 23.11 13.86
C LEU A 106 -3.47 23.78 14.51
N THR A 107 -3.62 24.92 15.18
CA THR A 107 -2.50 25.71 15.72
C THR A 107 -2.08 25.28 17.13
N SER A 108 -2.83 24.43 17.80
CA SER A 108 -2.52 24.00 19.19
C SER A 108 -1.61 22.76 19.28
N MET A 109 -1.17 22.18 18.17
CA MET A 109 -0.09 21.21 18.19
C MET A 109 1.24 21.95 18.17
N ALA A 110 1.78 22.24 19.35
CA ALA A 110 3.13 22.74 19.51
C ALA A 110 4.10 21.79 18.80
N LEU A 111 4.76 22.27 17.75
CA LEU A 111 5.88 21.59 17.11
C LEU A 111 6.94 21.33 18.17
N SER A 112 7.25 20.07 18.45
CA SER A 112 8.40 19.73 19.27
C SER A 112 9.66 20.32 18.62
N PRO A 113 10.60 20.90 19.38
CA PRO A 113 11.81 21.54 18.83
C PRO A 113 12.74 20.60 18.04
N SER A 114 12.44 19.30 18.03
CA SER A 114 13.20 18.27 17.32
C SER A 114 12.77 18.05 15.86
N ASP A 115 11.66 18.67 15.44
CA ASP A 115 11.17 18.51 14.06
C ASP A 115 11.58 19.73 13.24
N ASP A 116 12.65 19.59 12.48
CA ASP A 116 13.04 20.55 11.45
C ASP A 116 11.97 20.56 10.34
N PRO A 117 11.16 21.64 10.21
CA PRO A 117 10.10 21.70 9.20
C PRO A 117 10.63 21.80 7.76
N SER A 118 11.94 21.88 7.56
CA SER A 118 12.59 22.01 6.27
C SER A 118 12.98 20.68 5.66
N LEU A 119 12.95 19.56 6.41
CA LEU A 119 13.29 18.25 5.86
C LEU A 119 12.08 17.68 5.10
N PRO A 120 12.25 17.32 3.83
CA PRO A 120 11.19 16.69 3.07
C PRO A 120 10.79 15.36 3.73
N SER A 121 9.54 15.25 4.13
CA SER A 121 9.01 14.03 4.71
C SER A 121 9.05 12.90 3.70
N GLN A 122 9.61 11.76 4.06
CA GLN A 122 9.60 10.56 3.25
C GLN A 122 8.45 9.66 3.69
N VAL A 123 7.79 9.05 2.71
CA VAL A 123 6.69 8.12 2.93
C VAL A 123 7.05 6.78 2.33
N GLN A 124 7.12 5.76 3.16
CA GLN A 124 7.12 4.37 2.72
C GLN A 124 5.68 3.94 2.50
N THR A 125 5.40 3.37 1.35
CA THR A 125 4.07 2.85 1.04
C THR A 125 4.16 1.35 0.83
N ASP A 126 3.45 0.60 1.64
CA ASP A 126 3.32 -0.85 1.55
C ASP A 126 2.01 -1.20 0.87
N ILE A 127 2.07 -1.98 -0.20
CA ILE A 127 0.89 -2.48 -0.90
C ILE A 127 0.80 -3.98 -0.72
N ARG A 128 -0.42 -4.49 -0.55
CA ARG A 128 -0.70 -5.91 -0.48
C ARG A 128 -1.71 -6.27 -1.56
N PHE A 129 -1.30 -7.12 -2.47
CA PHE A 129 -2.17 -7.79 -3.42
C PHE A 129 -2.52 -9.15 -2.86
N VAL A 130 -3.79 -9.39 -2.63
CA VAL A 130 -4.29 -10.67 -2.13
C VAL A 130 -5.28 -11.20 -3.15
N GLU A 131 -4.98 -12.33 -3.74
CA GLU A 131 -5.89 -13.05 -4.62
C GLU A 131 -6.18 -14.43 -4.05
N VAL A 132 -7.45 -14.73 -3.93
CA VAL A 132 -7.96 -16.03 -3.49
C VAL A 132 -8.77 -16.63 -4.62
N SER A 133 -8.40 -17.83 -5.05
CA SER A 133 -9.15 -18.60 -6.05
C SER A 133 -9.61 -19.93 -5.44
N ARG A 134 -10.89 -20.22 -5.57
CA ARG A 134 -11.50 -21.48 -5.16
C ARG A 134 -12.19 -22.13 -6.33
N THR A 135 -11.83 -23.36 -6.63
CA THR A 135 -12.39 -24.12 -7.74
C THR A 135 -13.07 -25.38 -7.20
N LYS A 136 -14.29 -25.63 -7.60
CA LYS A 136 -15.03 -26.87 -7.33
C LYS A 136 -15.53 -27.45 -8.65
N LEU A 137 -15.12 -28.66 -8.93
CA LEU A 137 -15.53 -29.42 -10.12
C LEU A 137 -16.26 -30.68 -9.65
N LYS A 138 -17.47 -30.89 -10.14
CA LYS A 138 -18.23 -32.13 -9.96
C LYS A 138 -18.63 -32.69 -11.32
N GLU A 139 -18.24 -33.91 -11.56
CA GLU A 139 -18.55 -34.61 -12.78
C GLU A 139 -19.17 -35.97 -12.46
N ALA A 140 -20.30 -36.26 -13.07
CA ALA A 140 -20.95 -37.55 -12.96
C ALA A 140 -21.46 -37.97 -14.33
N SER A 141 -20.95 -39.09 -14.83
CA SER A 141 -21.34 -39.65 -16.09
C SER A 141 -21.48 -41.15 -16.05
N THR A 142 -22.39 -41.68 -16.84
CA THR A 142 -22.54 -43.11 -17.04
C THR A 142 -22.41 -43.40 -18.53
N SER A 143 -21.45 -44.24 -18.89
CA SER A 143 -21.22 -44.70 -20.23
C SER A 143 -21.75 -46.11 -20.38
N ILE A 144 -22.76 -46.31 -21.16
CA ILE A 144 -23.34 -47.64 -21.50
C ILE A 144 -23.04 -47.92 -22.96
N PHE A 145 -22.46 -49.05 -23.24
CA PHE A 145 -22.23 -49.50 -24.59
C PHE A 145 -22.52 -50.97 -24.71
N GLY A 146 -23.13 -51.33 -25.81
CA GLY A 146 -23.46 -52.71 -26.13
C GLY A 146 -23.72 -52.86 -27.62
N GLY A 147 -23.61 -54.06 -28.11
CA GLY A 147 -23.83 -54.28 -29.50
C GLY A 147 -23.80 -55.76 -29.89
N THR A 148 -24.35 -56.00 -31.04
CA THR A 148 -24.27 -57.29 -31.82
C THR A 148 -23.48 -57.01 -33.09
N ARG A 149 -23.23 -58.07 -33.90
CA ARG A 149 -22.52 -57.91 -35.19
C ARG A 149 -23.08 -56.83 -36.10
N ASN A 150 -24.37 -56.50 -35.98
CA ASN A 150 -25.08 -55.61 -36.88
C ASN A 150 -25.66 -54.35 -36.21
N PHE A 151 -25.53 -54.21 -34.90
CA PHE A 151 -26.08 -53.07 -34.16
C PHE A 151 -25.20 -52.72 -32.94
N LEU A 152 -24.70 -51.49 -32.93
CA LEU A 152 -23.93 -50.94 -31.84
C LEU A 152 -24.70 -49.77 -31.25
N PHE A 153 -24.83 -49.72 -29.91
CA PHE A 153 -25.41 -48.58 -29.24
C PHE A 153 -24.49 -48.13 -28.09
N GLY A 154 -24.47 -46.83 -27.83
CA GLY A 154 -23.64 -46.27 -26.76
C GLY A 154 -24.18 -44.93 -26.30
N SER A 155 -23.75 -44.50 -25.09
CA SER A 155 -24.05 -43.20 -24.56
C SER A 155 -23.24 -42.10 -25.27
N PRO A 156 -23.56 -40.80 -25.11
CA PRO A 156 -22.92 -39.67 -25.81
C PRO A 156 -21.38 -39.62 -25.77
N ARG A 157 -20.74 -40.22 -24.75
CA ARG A 157 -19.27 -40.26 -24.62
C ARG A 157 -18.58 -41.40 -25.39
N THR A 158 -19.31 -42.33 -25.93
CA THR A 158 -18.77 -43.56 -26.56
C THR A 158 -18.68 -43.52 -28.06
N ALA A 159 -18.73 -42.37 -28.70
CA ALA A 159 -18.68 -42.25 -30.18
C ALA A 159 -17.33 -42.67 -30.81
N GLY A 160 -16.33 -43.07 -30.03
CA GLY A 160 -15.09 -43.64 -30.52
C GLY A 160 -14.71 -44.86 -29.66
N MET A 161 -14.60 -46.00 -30.25
CA MET A 161 -14.37 -47.37 -29.81
C MET A 161 -13.31 -47.65 -28.71
N SER A 162 -12.92 -46.74 -27.87
CA SER A 162 -12.10 -46.94 -26.69
C SER A 162 -12.93 -46.76 -25.43
N LEU A 163 -12.75 -47.63 -24.43
CA LEU A 163 -13.32 -47.47 -23.09
C LEU A 163 -12.94 -46.12 -22.56
N PRO A 164 -13.88 -45.22 -22.21
CA PRO A 164 -13.59 -43.92 -21.65
C PRO A 164 -13.19 -44.07 -20.17
N LEU A 165 -12.05 -44.70 -19.95
CA LEU A 165 -11.41 -44.74 -18.64
C LEU A 165 -10.62 -43.45 -18.50
N ASP A 166 -11.18 -42.51 -17.80
CA ASP A 166 -10.47 -41.30 -17.40
C ASP A 166 -9.60 -41.64 -16.21
N ASN A 167 -8.27 -41.49 -16.32
CA ASN A 167 -7.32 -41.82 -15.28
C ASN A 167 -7.47 -40.97 -14.02
N GLU A 168 -8.26 -39.90 -14.07
CA GLU A 168 -8.44 -38.94 -12.98
C GLU A 168 -9.76 -39.10 -12.22
N SER A 169 -10.70 -39.95 -12.74
CA SER A 169 -12.02 -40.15 -12.13
C SER A 169 -12.14 -41.55 -11.52
N PHE A 170 -13.03 -41.70 -10.55
CA PHE A 170 -13.37 -42.99 -9.99
C PHE A 170 -14.27 -43.72 -10.99
N ASN A 171 -13.79 -44.87 -11.49
CA ASN A 171 -14.46 -45.64 -12.56
C ASN A 171 -14.97 -46.94 -11.97
N ILE A 172 -16.25 -47.25 -12.14
CA ILE A 172 -16.83 -48.54 -11.84
C ILE A 172 -17.32 -49.14 -13.18
N GLY A 173 -16.68 -50.20 -13.61
CA GLY A 173 -17.06 -50.94 -14.80
C GLY A 173 -17.89 -52.21 -14.45
N ILE A 174 -19.04 -52.36 -15.10
CA ILE A 174 -19.87 -53.56 -14.99
C ILE A 174 -20.14 -54.05 -16.41
N GLY A 175 -19.78 -55.29 -16.70
CA GLY A 175 -20.08 -55.83 -18.03
C GLY A 175 -19.50 -57.20 -18.31
N GLY A 176 -19.96 -57.80 -19.40
CA GLY A 176 -19.52 -59.07 -19.96
C GLY A 176 -19.94 -59.19 -21.41
N GLY A 177 -19.13 -59.78 -22.23
CA GLY A 177 -19.20 -60.18 -23.63
C GLY A 177 -19.92 -59.28 -24.67
N ARG A 178 -21.10 -58.77 -24.37
CA ARG A 178 -21.92 -57.97 -25.31
C ARG A 178 -22.46 -56.67 -24.75
N PHE A 179 -22.27 -56.43 -23.44
CA PHE A 179 -22.77 -55.23 -22.73
C PHE A 179 -21.73 -54.80 -21.69
N SER A 180 -21.43 -53.51 -21.65
CA SER A 180 -20.58 -52.92 -20.65
C SER A 180 -21.15 -51.57 -20.22
N ALA A 181 -21.11 -51.27 -18.94
CA ALA A 181 -21.44 -49.99 -18.37
C ALA A 181 -20.29 -49.50 -17.51
N VAL A 182 -19.91 -48.27 -17.68
CA VAL A 182 -18.88 -47.59 -16.86
C VAL A 182 -19.50 -46.35 -16.19
N ILE A 183 -19.44 -46.31 -14.91
CA ILE A 183 -19.87 -45.15 -14.11
C ILE A 183 -18.61 -44.35 -13.69
N ASN A 184 -18.56 -43.13 -14.10
CA ASN A 184 -17.48 -42.21 -13.73
C ASN A 184 -18.03 -41.16 -12.75
N ALA A 185 -17.36 -40.96 -11.63
CA ALA A 185 -17.66 -39.93 -10.67
C ALA A 185 -16.38 -39.22 -10.25
N LEU A 186 -16.38 -37.92 -10.34
CA LEU A 186 -15.25 -37.09 -9.93
C LEU A 186 -15.76 -35.90 -9.11
N GLU A 187 -15.17 -35.68 -7.96
CA GLU A 187 -15.28 -34.42 -7.23
C GLU A 187 -13.88 -33.90 -6.93
N ARG A 188 -13.58 -32.69 -7.43
CA ARG A 188 -12.29 -32.04 -7.25
C ARG A 188 -12.52 -30.66 -6.64
N SER A 189 -11.75 -30.33 -5.62
CA SER A 189 -11.73 -29.00 -5.04
C SER A 189 -10.29 -28.47 -5.01
N GLY A 190 -10.12 -27.23 -5.46
CA GLY A 190 -8.83 -26.54 -5.47
C GLY A 190 -8.92 -25.23 -4.71
N PHE A 191 -7.82 -24.85 -4.08
CA PHE A 191 -7.64 -23.56 -3.44
C PHE A 191 -6.28 -23.00 -3.82
N ALA A 192 -6.24 -21.74 -4.24
CA ALA A 192 -5.00 -21.00 -4.47
C ALA A 192 -5.04 -19.67 -3.74
N TYR A 193 -3.93 -19.28 -3.15
CA TYR A 193 -3.73 -18.02 -2.46
C TYR A 193 -2.45 -17.38 -2.95
N THR A 194 -2.58 -16.19 -3.52
CA THR A 194 -1.44 -15.42 -4.01
C THR A 194 -1.33 -14.14 -3.19
N LEU A 195 -0.12 -13.87 -2.71
CA LEU A 195 0.18 -12.66 -1.95
C LEU A 195 1.45 -12.01 -2.50
N ALA A 196 1.32 -10.77 -2.97
CA ALA A 196 2.45 -9.92 -3.31
C ALA A 196 2.47 -8.67 -2.41
N ARG A 197 3.66 -8.28 -1.96
CA ARG A 197 3.86 -7.14 -1.04
C ARG A 197 4.97 -6.22 -1.54
N PRO A 198 4.75 -5.44 -2.59
CA PRO A 198 5.71 -4.41 -2.95
C PRO A 198 5.69 -3.27 -1.93
N SER A 199 6.88 -2.73 -1.65
CA SER A 199 7.09 -1.57 -0.79
C SER A 199 7.98 -0.57 -1.50
N LEU A 200 7.66 0.71 -1.43
CA LEU A 200 8.41 1.77 -2.08
C LEU A 200 8.41 3.03 -1.21
N VAL A 201 9.57 3.68 -1.15
CA VAL A 201 9.74 4.95 -0.44
C VAL A 201 9.81 6.09 -1.45
N ALA A 202 9.07 7.15 -1.20
CA ALA A 202 9.11 8.38 -1.98
C ALA A 202 9.11 9.62 -1.08
N MET A 203 9.69 10.70 -1.59
CA MET A 203 9.59 12.01 -0.93
C MET A 203 8.21 12.62 -1.15
N SER A 204 7.72 13.37 -0.16
CA SER A 204 6.48 14.12 -0.27
C SER A 204 6.47 15.01 -1.51
N GLY A 205 5.41 14.90 -2.33
CA GLY A 205 5.24 15.63 -3.58
C GLY A 205 5.99 15.06 -4.79
N HIS A 206 6.80 13.99 -4.63
CA HIS A 206 7.58 13.39 -5.72
C HIS A 206 7.02 12.02 -6.11
N SER A 207 7.03 11.76 -7.41
CA SER A 207 6.63 10.45 -7.95
C SER A 207 7.79 9.46 -7.88
N ALA A 208 7.50 8.23 -7.47
CA ALA A 208 8.43 7.11 -7.51
C ALA A 208 7.78 5.93 -8.23
N THR A 209 8.60 5.16 -8.94
CA THR A 209 8.15 3.96 -9.67
C THR A 209 9.08 2.80 -9.35
N PHE A 210 8.48 1.63 -9.14
CA PHE A 210 9.15 0.36 -8.90
C PHE A 210 8.59 -0.69 -9.87
N LEU A 211 9.45 -1.50 -10.48
CA LEU A 211 9.08 -2.64 -11.31
C LEU A 211 9.87 -3.87 -10.85
N ALA A 212 9.17 -4.93 -10.53
CA ALA A 212 9.75 -6.25 -10.28
C ALA A 212 9.09 -7.27 -11.20
N GLY A 213 9.80 -7.75 -12.21
CA GLY A 213 9.26 -8.62 -13.24
C GLY A 213 10.30 -8.99 -14.28
N GLY A 214 9.84 -9.16 -15.51
CA GLY A 214 10.64 -9.47 -16.69
C GLY A 214 10.01 -8.89 -17.94
N GLU A 215 10.55 -9.29 -19.08
CA GLU A 215 10.05 -8.92 -20.39
C GLU A 215 9.77 -10.19 -21.22
N VAL A 216 8.64 -10.21 -21.91
CA VAL A 216 8.29 -11.29 -22.84
C VAL A 216 8.46 -10.80 -24.28
N PRO A 217 9.20 -11.53 -25.15
CA PRO A 217 9.33 -11.20 -26.54
C PRO A 217 8.04 -11.56 -27.31
N ILE A 218 7.47 -10.57 -27.99
CA ILE A 218 6.29 -10.73 -28.83
C ILE A 218 6.72 -10.58 -30.29
N PRO A 219 6.57 -11.62 -31.14
CA PRO A 219 6.85 -11.50 -32.57
C PRO A 219 5.79 -10.63 -33.25
N VAL A 220 6.21 -9.58 -33.91
CA VAL A 220 5.35 -8.70 -34.70
C VAL A 220 5.69 -8.91 -36.19
N PRO A 221 4.78 -9.44 -37.01
CA PRO A 221 5.01 -9.59 -38.44
C PRO A 221 5.13 -8.22 -39.10
N SER A 222 6.17 -8.01 -39.90
CA SER A 222 6.36 -6.78 -40.66
C SER A 222 5.53 -6.83 -41.94
N ALA A 223 4.69 -5.84 -42.15
CA ALA A 223 3.86 -5.77 -43.37
C ALA A 223 4.73 -5.65 -44.63
N GLY A 224 4.72 -6.69 -45.48
CA GLY A 224 5.39 -6.69 -46.78
C GLY A 224 6.79 -7.29 -46.84
N SER A 225 7.30 -7.92 -45.78
CA SER A 225 8.55 -8.66 -45.76
C SER A 225 8.44 -9.91 -44.88
N ASP A 226 9.16 -10.99 -45.25
CA ASP A 226 9.25 -12.22 -44.41
C ASP A 226 10.08 -12.03 -43.12
N THR A 227 10.23 -10.79 -42.66
CA THR A 227 11.02 -10.44 -41.47
C THR A 227 10.10 -10.28 -40.26
N ILE A 228 10.37 -11.03 -39.21
CA ILE A 228 9.71 -10.91 -37.91
C ILE A 228 10.50 -9.89 -37.07
N SER A 229 9.82 -8.85 -36.57
CA SER A 229 10.36 -7.95 -35.56
C SER A 229 9.95 -8.46 -34.16
N ILE A 230 10.82 -8.30 -33.17
CA ILE A 230 10.53 -8.70 -31.79
C ILE A 230 10.28 -7.44 -30.97
N GLU A 231 9.10 -7.35 -30.38
CA GLU A 231 8.74 -6.32 -29.40
C GLU A 231 8.76 -6.94 -27.99
N TYR A 232 9.47 -6.29 -27.05
CA TYR A 232 9.52 -6.73 -25.68
C TYR A 232 8.41 -6.08 -24.88
N LYS A 233 7.61 -6.88 -24.16
CA LYS A 233 6.54 -6.42 -23.30
C LYS A 233 6.86 -6.74 -21.86
N GLU A 234 6.93 -5.70 -21.01
CA GLU A 234 7.16 -5.86 -19.57
C GLU A 234 5.99 -6.55 -18.90
N PHE A 235 6.27 -7.43 -17.94
CA PHE A 235 5.30 -8.05 -17.05
C PHE A 235 5.86 -8.14 -15.62
N GLY A 236 4.97 -8.33 -14.63
CA GLY A 236 5.33 -8.41 -13.22
C GLY A 236 4.55 -7.42 -12.37
N ILE A 237 5.14 -6.99 -11.27
CA ILE A 237 4.56 -6.04 -10.32
C ILE A 237 5.15 -4.66 -10.58
N ARG A 238 4.30 -3.74 -11.03
CA ARG A 238 4.64 -2.32 -11.19
C ARG A 238 3.88 -1.50 -10.15
N LEU A 239 4.59 -0.61 -9.50
CA LEU A 239 4.04 0.30 -8.52
C LEU A 239 4.49 1.72 -8.84
N THR A 240 3.56 2.61 -9.11
CA THR A 240 3.82 4.06 -9.21
C THR A 240 3.05 4.75 -8.11
N LEU A 241 3.73 5.62 -7.36
CA LEU A 241 3.10 6.35 -6.26
C LEU A 241 3.63 7.78 -6.17
N THR A 242 2.76 8.67 -5.68
CA THR A 242 3.10 10.05 -5.38
C THR A 242 2.43 10.41 -4.04
N PRO A 243 3.17 10.32 -2.92
CA PRO A 243 2.66 10.72 -1.62
C PRO A 243 2.76 12.24 -1.45
N THR A 244 1.81 12.84 -0.76
CA THR A 244 1.86 14.24 -0.33
C THR A 244 1.47 14.31 1.14
N VAL A 245 2.40 14.65 1.99
CA VAL A 245 2.15 14.85 3.42
C VAL A 245 1.46 16.21 3.59
N ILE A 246 0.21 16.19 4.02
CA ILE A 246 -0.59 17.41 4.26
C ILE A 246 -0.29 17.92 5.66
N ASP A 247 -0.30 17.03 6.63
CA ASP A 247 0.08 17.26 8.02
C ASP A 247 0.60 15.94 8.63
N ARG A 248 0.99 15.95 9.92
CA ARG A 248 1.53 14.76 10.61
C ARG A 248 0.53 13.61 10.74
N THR A 249 -0.75 13.88 10.55
CA THR A 249 -1.85 12.91 10.71
C THR A 249 -2.48 12.52 9.38
N ARG A 250 -2.11 13.19 8.27
CA ARG A 250 -2.79 13.00 6.98
C ARG A 250 -1.82 13.02 5.80
N ILE A 251 -1.84 11.94 5.08
CA ILE A 251 -1.06 11.70 3.85
C ILE A 251 -2.05 11.54 2.70
N SER A 252 -1.97 12.39 1.70
CA SER A 252 -2.64 12.17 0.41
C SER A 252 -1.72 11.32 -0.45
N LEU A 253 -2.20 10.18 -0.88
CA LEU A 253 -1.44 9.21 -1.65
C LEU A 253 -2.13 8.95 -3.00
N LYS A 254 -1.50 9.39 -4.08
CA LYS A 254 -1.84 8.93 -5.43
C LYS A 254 -1.06 7.65 -5.70
N VAL A 255 -1.75 6.56 -6.03
CA VAL A 255 -1.17 5.24 -6.21
C VAL A 255 -1.72 4.55 -7.44
N ALA A 256 -0.84 4.02 -8.28
CA ALA A 256 -1.17 3.27 -9.47
C ALA A 256 -0.42 1.91 -9.47
N PRO A 257 -0.89 0.94 -8.69
CA PRO A 257 -0.37 -0.41 -8.70
C PRO A 257 -0.86 -1.20 -9.90
N GLU A 258 0.02 -2.03 -10.45
CA GLU A 258 -0.26 -2.96 -11.55
C GLU A 258 0.42 -4.30 -11.29
N VAL A 259 -0.32 -5.38 -11.47
CA VAL A 259 0.20 -6.75 -11.46
C VAL A 259 -0.15 -7.38 -12.81
N SER A 260 0.87 -7.88 -13.52
CA SER A 260 0.72 -8.58 -14.78
C SER A 260 1.40 -9.94 -14.73
N GLU A 261 0.70 -10.96 -15.20
CA GLU A 261 1.13 -12.35 -15.19
C GLU A 261 1.00 -12.94 -16.58
N LEU A 262 1.93 -13.85 -16.92
CA LEU A 262 1.88 -14.59 -18.19
C LEU A 262 0.88 -15.76 -18.08
N ASP A 263 -0.06 -15.81 -19.00
CA ASP A 263 -1.06 -16.88 -19.10
C ASP A 263 -0.75 -17.76 -20.31
N TYR A 264 -0.16 -18.90 -20.03
CA TYR A 264 0.15 -19.91 -21.07
C TYR A 264 -1.05 -20.78 -21.44
N ALA A 265 -2.11 -20.81 -20.61
CA ALA A 265 -3.31 -21.58 -20.91
C ALA A 265 -4.11 -20.96 -22.07
N ASN A 266 -4.05 -19.63 -22.19
CA ASN A 266 -4.67 -18.87 -23.28
C ASN A 266 -3.65 -18.35 -24.30
N ALA A 267 -2.52 -19.03 -24.43
CA ALA A 267 -1.47 -18.65 -25.39
C ALA A 267 -1.91 -18.87 -26.85
N LEU A 268 -1.47 -17.95 -27.72
CA LEU A 268 -1.67 -18.05 -29.17
C LEU A 268 -0.44 -18.66 -29.83
N GLN A 269 -0.65 -19.52 -30.83
CA GLN A 269 0.43 -19.98 -31.69
C GLN A 269 0.52 -19.07 -32.92
N VAL A 270 1.68 -18.43 -33.10
CA VAL A 270 2.00 -17.61 -34.26
C VAL A 270 3.24 -18.21 -34.91
N GLU A 271 3.10 -18.72 -36.14
CA GLU A 271 4.21 -19.33 -36.91
C GLU A 271 5.05 -20.38 -36.14
N GLY A 272 4.38 -21.21 -35.30
CA GLY A 272 5.04 -22.23 -34.48
C GLY A 272 5.63 -21.73 -33.17
N ILE A 273 5.55 -20.43 -32.88
CA ILE A 273 5.95 -19.82 -31.60
C ILE A 273 4.72 -19.65 -30.72
N GLN A 274 4.79 -20.13 -29.48
CA GLN A 274 3.73 -19.95 -28.50
C GLN A 274 3.89 -18.61 -27.79
N VAL A 275 2.95 -17.68 -28.03
CA VAL A 275 2.92 -16.35 -27.41
C VAL A 275 1.91 -16.38 -26.27
N PRO A 276 2.34 -16.20 -24.99
CA PRO A 276 1.43 -16.22 -23.86
C PRO A 276 0.53 -14.98 -23.86
N ALA A 277 -0.68 -15.11 -23.34
CA ALA A 277 -1.53 -13.96 -23.02
C ALA A 277 -1.04 -13.26 -21.75
N LEU A 278 -1.39 -11.99 -21.57
CA LEU A 278 -1.10 -11.22 -20.34
C LEU A 278 -2.40 -11.00 -19.57
N THR A 279 -2.43 -11.48 -18.33
CA THR A 279 -3.49 -11.14 -17.38
C THR A 279 -3.01 -9.94 -16.57
N VAL A 280 -3.75 -8.82 -16.67
CA VAL A 280 -3.36 -7.54 -16.03
C VAL A 280 -4.41 -7.11 -15.01
N ARG A 281 -3.95 -6.75 -13.82
CA ARG A 281 -4.75 -6.15 -12.75
C ARG A 281 -4.16 -4.79 -12.43
N ARG A 282 -4.92 -3.72 -12.69
CA ARG A 282 -4.45 -2.34 -12.53
C ARG A 282 -5.49 -1.50 -11.81
N THR A 283 -5.03 -0.62 -10.94
CA THR A 283 -5.85 0.41 -10.26
C THR A 283 -5.09 1.73 -10.33
N ASP A 284 -5.79 2.84 -10.51
CA ASP A 284 -5.26 4.21 -10.39
C ASP A 284 -6.23 5.00 -9.52
N THR A 285 -5.78 5.44 -8.35
CA THR A 285 -6.63 6.12 -7.38
C THR A 285 -5.83 7.06 -6.49
N THR A 286 -6.54 7.99 -5.85
CA THR A 286 -5.97 8.87 -4.84
C THR A 286 -6.77 8.72 -3.56
N VAL A 287 -6.08 8.43 -2.46
CA VAL A 287 -6.67 8.23 -1.13
C VAL A 287 -5.97 9.10 -0.10
N SER A 288 -6.68 9.42 0.98
CA SER A 288 -6.12 10.17 2.11
C SER A 288 -6.17 9.31 3.35
N LEU A 289 -5.00 9.05 3.96
CA LEU A 289 -4.79 8.10 5.05
C LEU A 289 -3.94 8.73 6.15
N ALA A 290 -4.06 8.23 7.36
CA ALA A 290 -3.12 8.53 8.43
C ALA A 290 -1.88 7.62 8.34
N ASP A 291 -0.83 7.97 9.11
CA ASP A 291 0.36 7.14 9.24
C ASP A 291 0.01 5.75 9.81
N GLY A 292 0.40 4.69 9.10
CA GLY A 292 0.11 3.30 9.47
C GLY A 292 -1.33 2.84 9.23
N GLU A 293 -2.23 3.69 8.73
CA GLU A 293 -3.60 3.32 8.42
C GLU A 293 -3.67 2.52 7.13
N SER A 294 -4.39 1.40 7.16
CA SER A 294 -4.58 0.53 6.01
C SER A 294 -5.95 0.75 5.37
N PHE A 295 -5.99 0.85 4.05
CA PHE A 295 -7.23 1.03 3.30
C PHE A 295 -7.29 0.11 2.08
N VAL A 296 -8.48 -0.46 1.81
CA VAL A 296 -8.74 -1.25 0.61
C VAL A 296 -9.02 -0.31 -0.55
N ILE A 297 -8.08 -0.23 -1.49
CA ILE A 297 -8.18 0.69 -2.64
C ILE A 297 -8.89 0.07 -3.84
N SER A 298 -8.91 -1.25 -3.95
CA SER A 298 -9.58 -1.98 -5.03
C SER A 298 -9.94 -3.38 -4.58
N GLY A 299 -11.03 -3.91 -5.13
CA GLY A 299 -11.45 -5.28 -4.91
C GLY A 299 -12.26 -5.79 -6.10
N LEU A 300 -12.20 -7.10 -6.33
CA LEU A 300 -12.99 -7.80 -7.33
C LEU A 300 -13.46 -9.12 -6.73
N ILE A 301 -14.75 -9.39 -6.86
CA ILE A 301 -15.33 -10.69 -6.56
C ILE A 301 -15.92 -11.21 -7.87
N SER A 302 -15.42 -12.35 -8.33
CA SER A 302 -15.91 -13.03 -9.54
C SER A 302 -16.37 -14.42 -9.18
N ASN A 303 -17.59 -14.76 -9.58
CA ASN A 303 -18.19 -16.06 -9.34
C ASN A 303 -18.68 -16.63 -10.68
N ASN A 304 -17.99 -17.65 -11.18
CA ASN A 304 -18.30 -18.30 -12.45
C ASN A 304 -18.83 -19.71 -12.19
N ASN A 305 -20.13 -19.89 -12.43
CA ASN A 305 -20.79 -21.16 -12.30
C ASN A 305 -21.16 -21.66 -13.70
N ARG A 306 -20.65 -22.81 -14.09
CA ARG A 306 -20.98 -23.49 -15.34
C ARG A 306 -21.55 -24.84 -15.03
N SER A 307 -22.77 -25.09 -15.53
CA SER A 307 -23.42 -26.40 -15.46
C SER A 307 -23.72 -26.86 -16.88
N THR A 308 -23.24 -28.01 -17.24
CA THR A 308 -23.48 -28.63 -18.54
C THR A 308 -24.11 -30.01 -18.33
N ILE A 309 -25.26 -30.26 -18.93
CA ILE A 309 -25.95 -31.52 -18.86
C ILE A 309 -26.18 -32.00 -20.32
N SER A 310 -25.57 -33.11 -20.66
CA SER A 310 -25.76 -33.77 -21.91
C SER A 310 -26.61 -35.04 -21.68
N LYS A 311 -27.77 -35.14 -22.32
CA LYS A 311 -28.67 -36.25 -22.07
C LYS A 311 -29.26 -36.81 -23.39
N PHE A 312 -29.66 -38.10 -23.36
CA PHE A 312 -30.42 -38.67 -24.45
C PHE A 312 -31.89 -38.19 -24.37
N PRO A 313 -32.46 -37.62 -25.45
CA PRO A 313 -33.82 -37.10 -25.42
C PRO A 313 -34.83 -38.16 -24.98
N GLY A 314 -35.69 -37.81 -24.00
CA GLY A 314 -36.72 -38.67 -23.43
C GLY A 314 -36.20 -39.65 -22.36
N LEU A 315 -35.11 -40.36 -22.55
CA LEU A 315 -34.60 -41.32 -21.59
C LEU A 315 -33.83 -40.62 -20.43
N GLY A 316 -33.12 -39.54 -20.71
CA GLY A 316 -32.40 -38.76 -19.70
C GLY A 316 -33.30 -37.99 -18.75
N ASP A 317 -34.62 -37.88 -19.04
CA ASP A 317 -35.60 -37.17 -18.22
C ASP A 317 -36.31 -38.06 -17.19
N ILE A 318 -36.14 -39.36 -17.29
CA ILE A 318 -36.79 -40.32 -16.40
C ILE A 318 -36.16 -40.21 -14.98
N PRO A 319 -36.96 -40.02 -13.92
CA PRO A 319 -36.44 -40.02 -12.56
C PRO A 319 -35.69 -41.32 -12.26
N ILE A 320 -34.51 -41.20 -11.62
CA ILE A 320 -33.60 -42.27 -11.21
C ILE A 320 -32.95 -42.96 -12.44
N LEU A 321 -33.71 -43.48 -13.40
CA LEU A 321 -33.16 -44.15 -14.57
C LEU A 321 -32.47 -43.20 -15.53
N GLY A 322 -32.87 -41.94 -15.61
CA GLY A 322 -32.24 -40.92 -16.45
C GLY A 322 -30.81 -40.66 -16.11
N ALA A 323 -30.35 -40.98 -14.88
CA ALA A 323 -28.94 -40.87 -14.49
C ALA A 323 -27.99 -41.71 -15.36
N PHE A 324 -28.48 -42.84 -15.89
CA PHE A 324 -27.71 -43.71 -16.80
C PHE A 324 -27.64 -43.19 -18.23
N PHE A 325 -28.45 -42.20 -18.58
CA PHE A 325 -28.57 -41.64 -19.95
C PHE A 325 -28.22 -40.15 -20.00
N ARG A 326 -27.54 -39.64 -18.98
CA ARG A 326 -27.08 -38.26 -18.90
C ARG A 326 -25.64 -38.17 -18.39
N ASP A 327 -24.96 -37.14 -18.85
CA ASP A 327 -23.65 -36.68 -18.37
C ASP A 327 -23.84 -35.29 -17.77
N SER A 328 -23.38 -35.10 -16.53
CA SER A 328 -23.55 -33.88 -15.79
C SER A 328 -22.18 -33.39 -15.33
N ASN A 329 -21.83 -32.18 -15.72
CA ASN A 329 -20.59 -31.49 -15.30
C ASN A 329 -20.94 -30.14 -14.68
N VAL A 330 -20.53 -29.92 -13.45
CA VAL A 330 -20.72 -28.66 -12.73
C VAL A 330 -19.35 -28.14 -12.29
N SER A 331 -18.98 -27.00 -12.83
CA SER A 331 -17.77 -26.27 -12.47
C SER A 331 -18.15 -24.96 -11.80
N ARG A 332 -17.59 -24.71 -10.63
CA ARG A 332 -17.71 -23.46 -9.89
C ARG A 332 -16.34 -22.90 -9.61
N GLU A 333 -16.13 -21.67 -10.03
CA GLU A 333 -14.89 -20.92 -9.81
C GLU A 333 -15.24 -19.60 -9.12
N GLU A 334 -14.65 -19.39 -7.95
CA GLU A 334 -14.78 -18.16 -7.15
C GLU A 334 -13.41 -17.51 -7.07
N LYS A 335 -13.29 -16.27 -7.53
CA LYS A 335 -12.07 -15.46 -7.45
C LYS A 335 -12.36 -14.19 -6.65
N GLU A 336 -11.53 -13.94 -5.67
CA GLU A 336 -11.57 -12.72 -4.84
C GLU A 336 -10.20 -12.03 -4.95
N LEU A 337 -10.19 -10.75 -5.33
CA LEU A 337 -8.99 -9.92 -5.38
C LEU A 337 -9.18 -8.74 -4.44
N LEU A 338 -8.17 -8.45 -3.63
CA LEU A 338 -8.12 -7.27 -2.77
C LEU A 338 -6.76 -6.58 -2.93
N MET A 339 -6.79 -5.26 -3.04
CA MET A 339 -5.60 -4.41 -3.00
C MET A 339 -5.69 -3.48 -1.79
N ILE A 340 -4.70 -3.58 -0.90
CA ILE A 340 -4.64 -2.82 0.35
C ILE A 340 -3.39 -1.96 0.32
N VAL A 341 -3.51 -0.70 0.72
CA VAL A 341 -2.40 0.24 0.85
C VAL A 341 -2.24 0.71 2.28
N THR A 342 -0.99 0.86 2.71
CA THR A 342 -0.62 1.37 4.05
C THR A 342 0.58 2.30 3.91
N PRO A 343 0.44 3.61 4.11
CA PRO A 343 1.55 4.55 4.15
C PRO A 343 2.19 4.62 5.53
N HIS A 344 3.51 4.83 5.58
CA HIS A 344 4.28 5.07 6.80
C HIS A 344 5.19 6.28 6.61
N LEU A 345 5.19 7.21 7.55
CA LEU A 345 6.18 8.28 7.61
C LEU A 345 7.51 7.70 8.08
N VAL A 346 8.55 7.84 7.27
CA VAL A 346 9.86 7.27 7.57
C VAL A 346 10.95 8.34 7.52
N GLN A 347 11.98 8.13 8.34
CA GLN A 347 13.18 8.97 8.35
C GLN A 347 14.39 8.12 7.90
N PRO A 348 15.36 8.71 7.20
CA PRO A 348 16.60 8.04 6.87
C PRO A 348 17.33 7.58 8.13
N LEU A 349 17.97 6.42 8.05
CA LEU A 349 18.82 5.93 9.11
C LEU A 349 20.04 6.84 9.28
N ALA A 350 20.47 7.07 10.50
CA ALA A 350 21.70 7.81 10.77
C ALA A 350 22.92 7.10 10.11
N ALA A 351 23.90 7.88 9.66
CA ALA A 351 25.06 7.33 8.93
C ALA A 351 25.85 6.28 9.71
N ASN A 352 25.76 6.29 11.03
CA ASN A 352 26.42 5.34 11.95
C ASN A 352 25.50 4.22 12.43
N ALA A 353 24.26 4.12 11.94
CA ALA A 353 23.34 3.09 12.33
C ALA A 353 23.81 1.71 11.80
N ARG A 354 23.74 0.69 12.66
CA ARG A 354 23.97 -0.68 12.22
C ARG A 354 22.77 -1.15 11.40
N LEU A 355 23.02 -1.49 10.15
CA LEU A 355 21.99 -2.07 9.29
C LEU A 355 21.62 -3.46 9.80
N PRO A 356 20.34 -3.86 9.72
CA PRO A 356 19.93 -5.23 9.98
C PRO A 356 20.60 -6.18 8.97
N SER A 357 20.80 -7.44 9.37
CA SER A 357 21.33 -8.45 8.45
C SER A 357 20.42 -8.64 7.25
N LEU A 358 21.03 -8.74 6.06
CA LEU A 358 20.27 -8.93 4.83
C LEU A 358 19.56 -10.30 4.82
N PRO A 359 18.38 -10.40 4.20
CA PRO A 359 17.72 -11.68 3.98
C PRO A 359 18.66 -12.65 3.25
N GLY A 360 18.85 -13.84 3.79
CA GLY A 360 19.73 -14.85 3.19
C GLY A 360 21.23 -14.60 3.33
N GLU A 361 21.67 -13.57 4.06
CA GLU A 361 23.10 -13.25 4.22
C GLU A 361 23.91 -14.42 4.78
N LYS A 362 23.32 -15.19 5.71
CA LYS A 362 23.95 -16.41 6.26
C LYS A 362 24.14 -17.52 5.22
N LEU A 363 23.33 -17.53 4.17
CA LEU A 363 23.39 -18.53 3.10
C LEU A 363 24.33 -18.11 1.97
N ARG A 364 24.74 -16.84 1.89
CA ARG A 364 25.61 -16.32 0.82
C ARG A 364 26.98 -17.02 0.76
N THR A 365 27.51 -17.43 1.92
CA THR A 365 28.81 -18.12 2.05
C THR A 365 28.62 -19.59 2.36
N TYR A 366 27.43 -20.14 2.10
CA TYR A 366 27.16 -21.54 2.37
C TYR A 366 27.90 -22.42 1.37
N ASP A 367 28.90 -23.17 1.90
CA ASP A 367 29.69 -24.14 1.17
C ASP A 367 29.74 -25.47 2.00
N PRO A 368 28.70 -26.31 1.84
CA PRO A 368 28.66 -27.56 2.59
C PRO A 368 29.68 -28.56 2.05
N ASN A 369 30.40 -29.27 2.95
CA ASN A 369 31.16 -30.39 2.52
C ASN A 369 30.22 -31.51 2.01
N TRP A 370 30.78 -32.49 1.24
CA TRP A 370 29.99 -33.54 0.60
C TRP A 370 29.15 -34.36 1.61
N TYR A 371 29.67 -34.59 2.85
CA TYR A 371 28.97 -35.30 3.89
C TYR A 371 27.73 -34.56 4.38
N ARG A 372 27.84 -33.27 4.62
CA ARG A 372 26.69 -32.40 4.98
C ARG A 372 25.66 -32.35 3.87
N LEU A 373 26.11 -32.17 2.63
CA LEU A 373 25.22 -32.09 1.47
C LEU A 373 24.45 -33.43 1.29
N TYR A 374 25.09 -34.57 1.47
CA TYR A 374 24.47 -35.85 1.19
C TYR A 374 23.64 -36.43 2.35
N PHE A 375 24.09 -36.26 3.59
CA PHE A 375 23.46 -36.93 4.74
C PHE A 375 22.61 -35.95 5.61
N LEU A 376 22.90 -34.68 5.64
CA LEU A 376 22.29 -33.73 6.57
C LEU A 376 21.42 -32.66 5.88
N GLU A 377 21.58 -32.49 4.56
CA GLU A 377 20.81 -31.50 3.80
C GLU A 377 19.42 -32.05 3.49
N ASN A 378 18.41 -31.44 4.06
CA ASN A 378 17.00 -31.79 3.83
C ASN A 378 16.21 -30.71 3.06
N GLY A 379 16.91 -29.69 2.54
CA GLY A 379 16.30 -28.60 1.79
C GLY A 379 15.43 -27.63 2.63
N ASN A 380 15.44 -27.76 3.95
CA ASN A 380 14.64 -26.91 4.83
C ASN A 380 15.45 -25.74 5.35
N PHE A 381 15.54 -24.67 4.55
CA PHE A 381 16.30 -23.46 4.85
C PHE A 381 15.65 -22.55 5.92
N ASP A 382 14.41 -22.79 6.29
CA ASP A 382 13.67 -21.98 7.28
C ASP A 382 13.93 -22.42 8.73
N ARG A 383 14.47 -23.62 8.93
CA ARG A 383 14.77 -24.13 10.27
C ARG A 383 16.14 -23.66 10.75
N ARG A 384 16.21 -23.25 12.02
CA ARG A 384 17.48 -22.89 12.68
C ARG A 384 18.44 -24.09 12.84
N THR A 385 17.98 -25.34 12.60
CA THR A 385 18.75 -26.58 12.57
C THR A 385 19.05 -26.95 11.12
N GLY A 386 20.27 -27.22 10.78
CA GLY A 386 20.74 -27.48 9.43
C GLY A 386 21.50 -26.29 8.86
N LEU A 387 21.18 -25.84 7.64
CA LEU A 387 21.87 -24.75 6.96
C LEU A 387 21.68 -23.37 7.58
N SER A 388 20.67 -23.20 8.40
CA SER A 388 20.32 -21.92 9.01
C SER A 388 21.04 -21.64 10.34
N GLN A 389 22.02 -22.46 10.73
CA GLN A 389 22.83 -22.21 11.93
C GLN A 389 24.03 -21.31 11.66
#